data_50403475bbde281453617f6455c81d69
#
_entry.id   50403475bbde281453617f6455c81d69
#
_cell.length_a   1.000
_cell.length_b   1.000
_cell.length_c   1.000
_cell.angle_alpha   90.00
_cell.angle_beta   90.00
_cell.angle_gamma   90.00
#
_symmetry.space_group_name_H-M   'P 1'
#
loop_
_entity.id
_entity.type
_entity.pdbx_description
1 polymer ?
#
loop_
_entity_poly.entity_id
_entity_poly.type
_entity_poly.pdbx_seq_one_letter_code
_entity_poly.pdbx_strand_id
1 'polypeptide(L)'
;PHLLFLGDIKNPLDAKTAMGVLEWRPEHCIGQFRLPGCEIDLGLPDLSPAAALEAGARSLLIGVAPLGGEIAPEWMESIRLSLASGLSIVSGLHQRLTAVSGLKSIADAKQLALIDVRVAPDIHQVATGRKRTGKRLLTVGTDCCVGKKYTALAVCKALAKQGVDVTFRATGQTGIMISGSGIPVDAVVSDFVPGVCEYLTPDAGENHWDIIEGQGSLFHPAYAAVTLGLLHGSQPDL
;
A
#
# COMPACT_ATOMS: atom_id res chain seq x y z
N PRO A 1 -14.15 3.63 4.89
CA PRO A 1 -13.73 5.03 4.72
C PRO A 1 -12.67 5.41 5.75
N HIS A 2 -11.72 6.30 5.37
CA HIS A 2 -10.53 6.62 6.13
C HIS A 2 -10.46 8.10 6.47
N LEU A 3 -9.93 8.40 7.67
CA LEU A 3 -9.30 9.66 7.99
C LEU A 3 -7.81 9.52 7.63
N LEU A 4 -7.28 10.38 6.75
CA LEU A 4 -5.89 10.33 6.32
C LEU A 4 -4.99 11.07 7.31
N PHE A 5 -4.10 10.36 7.99
CA PHE A 5 -3.17 10.95 8.94
C PHE A 5 -1.91 11.40 8.22
N LEU A 6 -1.56 12.68 8.39
CA LEU A 6 -0.39 13.32 7.79
C LEU A 6 0.70 13.69 8.82
N GLY A 7 0.40 13.61 10.12
CA GLY A 7 1.35 14.05 11.13
C GLY A 7 1.71 15.54 10.94
N ASP A 8 2.97 15.85 11.13
CA ASP A 8 3.58 17.18 10.98
C ASP A 8 4.53 17.29 9.78
N ILE A 9 4.32 16.45 8.75
CA ILE A 9 5.21 16.38 7.59
C ILE A 9 5.25 17.68 6.79
N LYS A 10 6.42 17.96 6.22
CA LYS A 10 6.67 19.15 5.40
C LYS A 10 6.95 18.85 3.94
N ASN A 11 7.38 17.61 3.65
CA ASN A 11 7.73 17.21 2.30
C ASN A 11 6.57 16.44 1.66
N PRO A 12 6.08 16.84 0.48
CA PRO A 12 5.03 16.10 -0.25
C PRO A 12 5.38 14.65 -0.55
N LEU A 13 6.66 14.32 -0.71
CA LEU A 13 7.10 12.94 -0.93
C LEU A 13 6.79 12.01 0.26
N ASP A 14 6.69 12.56 1.46
CA ASP A 14 6.33 11.79 2.65
C ASP A 14 4.81 11.49 2.68
N ALA A 15 3.98 12.31 1.99
CA ALA A 15 2.54 12.10 1.88
C ALA A 15 2.11 11.16 0.74
N LYS A 16 3.05 10.55 0.03
CA LYS A 16 2.78 9.75 -1.18
C LYS A 16 1.74 8.62 -1.01
N THR A 17 1.59 8.10 0.20
CA THR A 17 0.57 7.09 0.51
C THR A 17 -0.82 7.71 0.57
N ALA A 18 -0.98 8.78 1.35
CA ALA A 18 -2.26 9.50 1.44
C ALA A 18 -2.68 10.06 0.08
N MET A 19 -1.76 10.74 -0.64
CA MET A 19 -2.00 11.27 -1.98
C MET A 19 -2.44 10.17 -2.95
N GLY A 20 -1.77 9.01 -2.91
CA GLY A 20 -2.13 7.89 -3.77
C GLY A 20 -3.52 7.32 -3.48
N VAL A 21 -3.87 7.15 -2.21
CA VAL A 21 -5.20 6.68 -1.84
C VAL A 21 -6.27 7.70 -2.23
N LEU A 22 -6.03 8.99 -1.98
CA LEU A 22 -6.96 10.04 -2.34
C LEU A 22 -7.19 10.13 -3.87
N GLU A 23 -6.13 10.03 -4.67
CA GLU A 23 -6.23 10.12 -6.13
C GLU A 23 -7.04 8.97 -6.75
N TRP A 24 -6.86 7.75 -6.23
CA TRP A 24 -7.45 6.56 -6.82
C TRP A 24 -8.71 6.05 -6.13
N ARG A 25 -8.94 6.46 -4.90
CA ARG A 25 -10.11 6.07 -4.08
C ARG A 25 -10.63 7.25 -3.26
N PRO A 26 -10.93 8.40 -3.91
CA PRO A 26 -11.42 9.59 -3.20
C PRO A 26 -12.69 9.30 -2.38
N GLU A 27 -13.54 8.38 -2.85
CA GLU A 27 -14.76 7.96 -2.15
C GLU A 27 -14.50 7.26 -0.80
N HIS A 28 -13.27 6.86 -0.54
CA HIS A 28 -12.86 6.27 0.74
C HIS A 28 -12.20 7.29 1.69
N CYS A 29 -11.99 8.54 1.27
CA CYS A 29 -11.28 9.57 2.03
C CYS A 29 -12.28 10.58 2.60
N ILE A 30 -12.53 10.53 3.92
CA ILE A 30 -13.49 11.41 4.60
C ILE A 30 -12.87 12.76 4.95
N GLY A 31 -11.59 12.77 5.31
CA GLY A 31 -10.88 13.97 5.74
C GLY A 31 -9.39 13.70 5.92
N GLN A 32 -8.68 14.73 6.30
CA GLN A 32 -7.28 14.68 6.70
C GLN A 32 -7.11 15.01 8.17
N PHE A 33 -6.08 14.46 8.80
CA PHE A 33 -5.71 14.77 10.17
C PHE A 33 -4.25 15.22 10.19
N ARG A 34 -4.08 16.53 10.36
CA ARG A 34 -2.79 17.22 10.38
C ARG A 34 -2.44 17.64 11.79
N LEU A 35 -1.19 17.49 12.17
CA LEU A 35 -0.66 18.05 13.42
C LEU A 35 -0.12 19.47 13.18
N PRO A 36 0.05 20.25 14.26
CA PRO A 36 0.70 21.57 14.17
C PRO A 36 2.06 21.46 13.48
N GLY A 37 2.31 22.31 12.49
CA GLY A 37 3.54 22.27 11.70
C GLY A 37 3.48 21.45 10.42
N CYS A 38 2.38 20.75 10.14
CA CYS A 38 2.18 20.07 8.86
C CYS A 38 1.99 21.11 7.73
N GLU A 39 2.82 21.02 6.71
CA GLU A 39 2.77 21.90 5.53
C GLU A 39 2.00 21.29 4.36
N ILE A 40 1.58 20.03 4.47
CA ILE A 40 0.86 19.32 3.41
C ILE A 40 -0.63 19.46 3.62
N ASP A 41 -1.33 19.88 2.56
CA ASP A 41 -2.78 19.96 2.50
C ASP A 41 -3.29 19.16 1.29
N LEU A 42 -4.15 18.19 1.55
CA LEU A 42 -4.74 17.34 0.52
C LEU A 42 -6.05 17.92 -0.03
N GLY A 43 -6.47 19.09 0.45
CA GLY A 43 -7.77 19.70 0.07
C GLY A 43 -8.98 19.00 0.67
N LEU A 44 -8.77 18.15 1.68
CA LEU A 44 -9.84 17.51 2.44
C LEU A 44 -10.15 18.30 3.73
N PRO A 45 -11.35 18.13 4.31
CA PRO A 45 -11.63 18.71 5.63
C PRO A 45 -10.62 18.24 6.69
N ASP A 46 -10.09 19.18 7.48
CA ASP A 46 -9.31 18.86 8.67
C ASP A 46 -10.24 18.40 9.77
N LEU A 47 -10.13 17.14 10.17
CA LEU A 47 -11.02 16.51 11.14
C LEU A 47 -10.22 15.93 12.32
N SER A 48 -10.74 16.13 13.52
CA SER A 48 -10.33 15.32 14.66
C SER A 48 -10.81 13.86 14.49
N PRO A 49 -10.18 12.89 15.16
CA PRO A 49 -10.65 11.49 15.11
C PRO A 49 -12.14 11.30 15.46
N ALA A 50 -12.64 12.04 16.45
CA ALA A 50 -14.05 11.99 16.84
C ALA A 50 -14.96 12.54 15.72
N ALA A 51 -14.66 13.72 15.18
CA ALA A 51 -15.41 14.31 14.08
C ALA A 51 -15.37 13.44 12.81
N ALA A 52 -14.25 12.80 12.53
CA ALA A 52 -14.14 11.88 11.42
C ALA A 52 -15.02 10.63 11.60
N LEU A 53 -15.09 10.09 12.81
CA LEU A 53 -15.98 8.96 13.13
C LEU A 53 -17.46 9.34 12.91
N GLU A 54 -17.88 10.52 13.37
CA GLU A 54 -19.22 11.08 13.15
C GLU A 54 -19.51 11.27 11.65
N ALA A 55 -18.50 11.71 10.87
CA ALA A 55 -18.60 11.85 9.43
C ALA A 55 -18.56 10.52 8.67
N GLY A 56 -18.44 9.38 9.36
CA GLY A 56 -18.51 8.05 8.78
C GLY A 56 -17.17 7.35 8.52
N ALA A 57 -16.04 7.92 8.95
CA ALA A 57 -14.77 7.21 8.93
C ALA A 57 -14.83 5.95 9.81
N ARG A 58 -14.10 4.92 9.43
CA ARG A 58 -13.97 3.66 10.18
C ARG A 58 -12.54 3.37 10.59
N SER A 59 -11.60 4.07 10.01
CA SER A 59 -10.18 3.92 10.33
C SER A 59 -9.40 5.21 10.12
N LEU A 60 -8.31 5.33 10.89
CA LEU A 60 -7.20 6.22 10.60
C LEU A 60 -6.24 5.48 9.68
N LEU A 61 -5.98 6.01 8.49
CA LEU A 61 -4.95 5.50 7.60
C LEU A 61 -3.69 6.35 7.79
N ILE A 62 -2.58 5.74 8.21
CA ILE A 62 -1.29 6.41 8.31
C ILE A 62 -0.82 6.69 6.88
N GLY A 63 -1.06 7.93 6.43
CA GLY A 63 -0.87 8.37 5.05
C GLY A 63 0.56 8.77 4.71
N VAL A 64 1.44 8.69 5.67
CA VAL A 64 2.85 9.10 5.58
C VAL A 64 3.77 7.91 5.37
N ALA A 65 4.91 8.16 4.73
CA ALA A 65 5.94 7.17 4.47
C ALA A 65 7.33 7.76 4.73
N PRO A 66 7.68 7.99 6.01
CA PRO A 66 8.98 8.54 6.39
C PRO A 66 10.11 7.56 6.08
N LEU A 67 11.33 8.09 5.96
CA LEU A 67 12.53 7.25 5.87
C LEU A 67 12.61 6.31 7.08
N GLY A 68 12.97 5.05 6.84
CA GLY A 68 13.00 4.02 7.88
C GLY A 68 11.65 3.36 8.15
N GLY A 69 10.52 3.99 7.79
CA GLY A 69 9.19 3.40 7.91
C GLY A 69 8.74 3.16 9.36
N GLU A 70 9.17 4.02 10.27
CA GLU A 70 8.78 3.99 11.69
C GLU A 70 7.77 5.09 12.00
N ILE A 71 6.99 4.89 13.06
CA ILE A 71 6.06 5.89 13.58
C ILE A 71 6.85 6.85 14.45
N ALA A 72 6.82 8.14 14.13
CA ALA A 72 7.46 9.16 14.92
C ALA A 72 6.85 9.22 16.34
N PRO A 73 7.67 9.38 17.39
CA PRO A 73 7.18 9.45 18.77
C PRO A 73 6.07 10.50 18.97
N GLU A 74 6.16 11.63 18.27
CA GLU A 74 5.22 12.74 18.31
C GLU A 74 3.82 12.36 17.81
N TRP A 75 3.73 11.33 16.95
CA TRP A 75 2.46 10.87 16.35
C TRP A 75 1.70 9.88 17.24
N MET A 76 2.39 9.32 18.22
CA MET A 76 1.85 8.23 19.03
C MET A 76 0.59 8.58 19.78
N GLU A 77 0.53 9.79 20.35
CA GLU A 77 -0.66 10.24 21.10
C GLU A 77 -1.88 10.38 20.16
N SER A 78 -1.67 10.91 18.97
CA SER A 78 -2.72 11.06 17.95
C SER A 78 -3.26 9.72 17.46
N ILE A 79 -2.38 8.70 17.33
CA ILE A 79 -2.78 7.35 16.96
C ILE A 79 -3.58 6.69 18.09
N ARG A 80 -3.13 6.84 19.35
CA ARG A 80 -3.89 6.36 20.53
C ARG A 80 -5.24 7.04 20.64
N LEU A 81 -5.30 8.34 20.46
CA LEU A 81 -6.55 9.12 20.46
C LEU A 81 -7.51 8.62 19.38
N SER A 82 -7.00 8.28 18.20
CA SER A 82 -7.82 7.74 17.12
C SER A 82 -8.43 6.38 17.47
N LEU A 83 -7.65 5.47 18.06
CA LEU A 83 -8.18 4.22 18.62
C LEU A 83 -9.20 4.50 19.74
N ALA A 84 -8.86 5.41 20.67
CA ALA A 84 -9.76 5.77 21.77
C ALA A 84 -11.08 6.35 21.27
N SER A 85 -11.08 7.05 20.15
CA SER A 85 -12.29 7.59 19.49
C SER A 85 -13.09 6.53 18.74
N GLY A 86 -12.58 5.33 18.49
CA GLY A 86 -13.30 4.26 17.80
C GLY A 86 -12.88 4.01 16.35
N LEU A 87 -11.72 4.54 15.93
CA LEU A 87 -11.17 4.28 14.61
C LEU A 87 -10.15 3.13 14.66
N SER A 88 -10.27 2.15 13.77
CA SER A 88 -9.21 1.18 13.49
C SER A 88 -7.99 1.88 12.91
N ILE A 89 -6.80 1.27 12.99
CA ILE A 89 -5.59 1.86 12.42
C ILE A 89 -5.13 1.03 11.22
N VAL A 90 -4.81 1.70 10.11
CA VAL A 90 -4.24 1.09 8.90
C VAL A 90 -2.85 1.69 8.68
N SER A 91 -1.83 0.84 8.59
CA SER A 91 -0.43 1.23 8.41
C SER A 91 0.22 0.49 7.25
N GLY A 92 0.98 1.21 6.44
CA GLY A 92 1.90 0.66 5.43
C GLY A 92 3.37 0.84 5.81
N LEU A 93 3.67 1.16 7.07
CA LEU A 93 5.03 1.33 7.56
C LEU A 93 5.71 -0.03 7.79
N HIS A 94 7.03 -0.02 7.97
CA HIS A 94 7.78 -1.23 8.33
C HIS A 94 7.54 -1.62 9.80
N GLN A 95 7.35 -0.62 10.66
CA GLN A 95 7.04 -0.86 12.08
C GLN A 95 5.64 -1.46 12.22
N ARG A 96 5.55 -2.60 12.90
CA ARG A 96 4.27 -3.25 13.20
C ARG A 96 3.50 -2.46 14.24
N LEU A 97 2.22 -2.24 14.01
CA LEU A 97 1.33 -1.59 14.98
C LEU A 97 1.24 -2.39 16.29
N THR A 98 1.26 -3.70 16.20
CA THR A 98 1.23 -4.59 17.38
C THR A 98 2.52 -4.56 18.21
N ALA A 99 3.64 -4.14 17.64
CA ALA A 99 4.92 -3.95 18.37
C ALA A 99 4.96 -2.61 19.12
N VAL A 100 4.03 -1.71 18.84
CA VAL A 100 3.95 -0.42 19.52
C VAL A 100 3.23 -0.58 20.86
N SER A 101 3.93 -0.18 21.94
CA SER A 101 3.42 -0.32 23.30
C SER A 101 2.05 0.33 23.48
N GLY A 102 1.10 -0.43 24.01
CA GLY A 102 -0.24 0.02 24.38
C GLY A 102 -1.26 0.05 23.24
N LEU A 103 -0.87 0.00 21.96
CA LEU A 103 -1.85 0.04 20.85
C LEU A 103 -2.73 -1.21 20.85
N LYS A 104 -2.12 -2.39 21.01
CA LYS A 104 -2.87 -3.66 21.00
C LYS A 104 -3.91 -3.72 22.11
N SER A 105 -3.56 -3.32 23.33
CA SER A 105 -4.51 -3.34 24.46
C SER A 105 -5.70 -2.41 24.26
N ILE A 106 -5.49 -1.22 23.68
CA ILE A 106 -6.58 -0.28 23.37
C ILE A 106 -7.48 -0.87 22.25
N ALA A 107 -6.87 -1.40 21.20
CA ALA A 107 -7.58 -1.99 20.08
C ALA A 107 -8.44 -3.19 20.53
N ASP A 108 -7.87 -4.12 21.29
CA ASP A 108 -8.59 -5.29 21.83
C ASP A 108 -9.76 -4.87 22.71
N ALA A 109 -9.56 -3.92 23.65
CA ALA A 109 -10.61 -3.43 24.53
C ALA A 109 -11.79 -2.77 23.81
N LYS A 110 -11.54 -2.20 22.61
CA LYS A 110 -12.55 -1.54 21.78
C LYS A 110 -13.01 -2.38 20.59
N GLN A 111 -12.52 -3.59 20.44
CA GLN A 111 -12.79 -4.47 19.30
C GLN A 111 -12.45 -3.81 17.94
N LEU A 112 -11.35 -3.06 17.91
CA LEU A 112 -10.85 -2.39 16.72
C LEU A 112 -9.68 -3.15 16.09
N ALA A 113 -9.50 -2.98 14.77
CA ALA A 113 -8.41 -3.63 14.05
C ALA A 113 -7.15 -2.76 14.03
N LEU A 114 -5.99 -3.41 14.16
CA LEU A 114 -4.68 -2.90 13.79
C LEU A 114 -4.26 -3.61 12.50
N ILE A 115 -4.27 -2.90 11.38
CA ILE A 115 -4.05 -3.46 10.05
C ILE A 115 -2.70 -3.02 9.53
N ASP A 116 -1.73 -3.93 9.58
CA ASP A 116 -0.42 -3.75 8.97
C ASP A 116 -0.45 -4.28 7.53
N VAL A 117 -0.52 -3.39 6.55
CA VAL A 117 -0.61 -3.76 5.13
C VAL A 117 0.71 -4.36 4.63
N ARG A 118 1.84 -3.98 5.24
CA ARG A 118 3.17 -4.49 4.89
C ARG A 118 3.53 -5.75 5.68
N VAL A 119 2.61 -6.73 5.65
CA VAL A 119 2.82 -8.06 6.24
C VAL A 119 2.95 -9.06 5.11
N ALA A 120 4.11 -9.70 5.01
CA ALA A 120 4.28 -10.81 4.09
C ALA A 120 3.29 -11.93 4.43
N PRO A 121 2.63 -12.52 3.44
CA PRO A 121 1.85 -13.73 3.66
C PRO A 121 2.79 -14.89 4.05
N ASP A 122 2.26 -15.87 4.73
CA ASP A 122 2.98 -17.10 5.09
C ASP A 122 3.12 -18.04 3.86
N ILE A 123 3.77 -17.54 2.82
CA ILE A 123 4.03 -18.25 1.56
C ILE A 123 5.53 -18.46 1.44
N HIS A 124 5.96 -19.70 1.65
CA HIS A 124 7.36 -20.14 1.55
C HIS A 124 7.58 -20.96 0.27
N GLN A 125 6.97 -20.55 -0.83
CA GLN A 125 7.06 -21.22 -2.11
C GLN A 125 8.22 -20.67 -2.92
N VAL A 126 9.13 -21.54 -3.35
CA VAL A 126 10.13 -21.23 -4.38
C VAL A 126 9.44 -21.20 -5.74
N ALA A 127 9.83 -20.27 -6.61
CA ALA A 127 9.29 -20.20 -7.97
C ALA A 127 9.56 -21.49 -8.76
N THR A 128 8.56 -21.93 -9.49
CA THR A 128 8.65 -23.14 -10.32
C THR A 128 9.14 -22.85 -11.73
N GLY A 129 8.99 -21.59 -12.21
CA GLY A 129 9.23 -21.21 -13.58
C GLY A 129 8.21 -21.77 -14.58
N ARG A 130 7.15 -22.41 -14.11
CA ARG A 130 6.09 -22.92 -14.98
C ARG A 130 5.41 -21.78 -15.74
N LYS A 131 5.30 -21.92 -17.05
CA LYS A 131 4.53 -20.97 -17.86
C LYS A 131 3.04 -21.06 -17.47
N ARG A 132 2.44 -19.91 -17.22
CA ARG A 132 1.01 -19.79 -16.87
C ARG A 132 0.24 -19.21 -18.05
N THR A 133 -1.03 -19.54 -18.13
CA THR A 133 -1.97 -18.96 -19.10
C THR A 133 -2.38 -17.54 -18.70
N GLY A 134 -2.99 -16.80 -19.60
CA GLY A 134 -3.21 -15.35 -19.44
C GLY A 134 -1.97 -14.55 -19.80
N LYS A 135 -2.09 -13.24 -19.79
CA LYS A 135 -1.05 -12.28 -20.16
C LYS A 135 -0.66 -11.43 -18.95
N ARG A 136 0.58 -11.00 -18.90
CA ARG A 136 1.13 -10.24 -17.77
C ARG A 136 1.92 -9.04 -18.27
N LEU A 137 1.61 -7.87 -17.73
CA LEU A 137 2.37 -6.65 -17.93
C LEU A 137 2.98 -6.24 -16.59
N LEU A 138 4.30 -6.08 -16.55
CA LEU A 138 5.02 -5.59 -15.38
C LEU A 138 5.56 -4.19 -15.62
N THR A 139 5.16 -3.23 -14.81
CA THR A 139 5.80 -1.91 -14.86
C THR A 139 7.17 -1.96 -14.19
N VAL A 140 8.20 -1.53 -14.91
CA VAL A 140 9.58 -1.44 -14.39
C VAL A 140 10.06 0.01 -14.47
N GLY A 141 11.14 0.33 -13.78
CA GLY A 141 11.71 1.67 -13.78
C GLY A 141 13.20 1.67 -13.56
N THR A 142 13.85 2.72 -14.05
CA THR A 142 15.28 2.94 -13.88
C THR A 142 15.65 3.18 -12.42
N ASP A 143 14.71 3.72 -11.63
CA ASP A 143 14.90 4.03 -10.22
C ASP A 143 13.59 3.85 -9.42
N CYS A 144 13.66 4.02 -8.10
CA CYS A 144 12.50 4.12 -7.22
C CYS A 144 11.73 5.43 -7.45
N CYS A 145 10.46 5.46 -7.09
CA CYS A 145 9.61 6.66 -7.14
C CYS A 145 9.45 7.32 -8.52
N VAL A 146 9.75 6.63 -9.62
CA VAL A 146 9.61 7.12 -11.00
C VAL A 146 8.22 6.92 -11.61
N GLY A 147 7.23 6.44 -10.84
CA GLY A 147 5.83 6.37 -11.27
C GLY A 147 5.30 4.98 -11.61
N LYS A 148 6.04 3.89 -11.37
CA LYS A 148 5.63 2.50 -11.70
C LYS A 148 4.20 2.15 -11.27
N LYS A 149 3.87 2.41 -10.00
CA LYS A 149 2.52 2.18 -9.45
C LYS A 149 1.44 2.95 -10.22
N TYR A 150 1.65 4.23 -10.43
CA TYR A 150 0.68 5.07 -11.14
C TYR A 150 0.50 4.63 -12.59
N THR A 151 1.59 4.26 -13.27
CA THR A 151 1.54 3.71 -14.63
C THR A 151 0.73 2.42 -14.67
N ALA A 152 0.98 1.48 -13.76
CA ALA A 152 0.24 0.22 -13.68
C ALA A 152 -1.27 0.46 -13.44
N LEU A 153 -1.62 1.33 -12.49
CA LEU A 153 -3.01 1.69 -12.20
C LEU A 153 -3.69 2.37 -13.41
N ALA A 154 -2.98 3.30 -14.08
CA ALA A 154 -3.51 4.00 -15.24
C ALA A 154 -3.75 3.06 -16.43
N VAL A 155 -2.80 2.16 -16.70
CA VAL A 155 -2.93 1.13 -17.75
C VAL A 155 -4.10 0.20 -17.44
N CYS A 156 -4.19 -0.31 -16.21
CA CYS A 156 -5.29 -1.18 -15.79
C CYS A 156 -6.65 -0.47 -15.99
N LYS A 157 -6.77 0.77 -15.52
CA LYS A 157 -8.00 1.58 -15.68
C LYS A 157 -8.35 1.83 -17.15
N ALA A 158 -7.35 2.09 -18.00
CA ALA A 158 -7.56 2.34 -19.41
C ALA A 158 -8.04 1.06 -20.15
N LEU A 159 -7.43 -0.09 -19.87
CA LEU A 159 -7.82 -1.38 -20.42
C LEU A 159 -9.22 -1.78 -19.98
N ALA A 160 -9.54 -1.64 -18.71
CA ALA A 160 -10.88 -1.92 -18.18
C ALA A 160 -11.96 -1.07 -18.86
N LYS A 161 -11.68 0.22 -19.13
CA LYS A 161 -12.60 1.10 -19.86
C LYS A 161 -12.84 0.65 -21.30
N GLN A 162 -11.92 -0.08 -21.90
CA GLN A 162 -12.04 -0.66 -23.23
C GLN A 162 -12.69 -2.06 -23.23
N GLY A 163 -13.14 -2.53 -22.07
CA GLY A 163 -13.77 -3.84 -21.92
C GLY A 163 -12.79 -5.02 -21.90
N VAL A 164 -11.49 -4.75 -21.73
CA VAL A 164 -10.50 -5.81 -21.56
C VAL A 164 -10.63 -6.43 -20.18
N ASP A 165 -10.60 -7.74 -20.12
CA ASP A 165 -10.54 -8.48 -18.86
C ASP A 165 -9.16 -8.27 -18.22
N VAL A 166 -9.11 -7.51 -17.14
CA VAL A 166 -7.86 -7.04 -16.53
C VAL A 166 -7.94 -6.99 -15.02
N THR A 167 -6.85 -7.40 -14.36
CA THR A 167 -6.70 -7.30 -12.89
C THR A 167 -5.42 -6.54 -12.55
N PHE A 168 -5.53 -5.56 -11.65
CA PHE A 168 -4.37 -4.91 -11.06
C PHE A 168 -3.80 -5.80 -9.93
N ARG A 169 -2.51 -6.10 -10.00
CA ARG A 169 -1.78 -6.90 -9.01
C ARG A 169 -0.88 -5.99 -8.19
N ALA A 170 -1.36 -5.63 -7.01
CA ALA A 170 -0.61 -4.77 -6.10
C ALA A 170 0.54 -5.53 -5.43
N THR A 171 1.70 -4.91 -5.41
CA THR A 171 2.94 -5.47 -4.84
C THR A 171 3.55 -4.58 -3.75
N GLY A 172 3.00 -3.39 -3.56
CA GLY A 172 3.42 -2.42 -2.55
C GLY A 172 2.26 -1.93 -1.70
N GLN A 173 2.56 -1.40 -0.53
CA GLN A 173 1.57 -1.00 0.48
C GLN A 173 0.50 -0.05 -0.05
N THR A 174 0.87 0.98 -0.81
CA THR A 174 -0.11 1.93 -1.34
C THR A 174 -1.00 1.30 -2.41
N GLY A 175 -0.43 0.46 -3.29
CA GLY A 175 -1.21 -0.31 -4.26
C GLY A 175 -2.23 -1.22 -3.58
N ILE A 176 -1.83 -1.89 -2.51
CA ILE A 176 -2.72 -2.76 -1.71
C ILE A 176 -3.84 -1.95 -1.05
N MET A 177 -3.53 -0.78 -0.49
CA MET A 177 -4.55 0.12 0.09
C MET A 177 -5.56 0.61 -0.96
N ILE A 178 -5.11 0.84 -2.19
CA ILE A 178 -5.96 1.26 -3.31
C ILE A 178 -6.83 0.12 -3.83
N SER A 179 -6.25 -1.07 -4.03
CA SER A 179 -6.95 -2.21 -4.64
C SER A 179 -7.74 -3.05 -3.63
N GLY A 180 -7.41 -2.96 -2.35
CA GLY A 180 -7.96 -3.80 -1.28
C GLY A 180 -7.36 -5.21 -1.21
N SER A 181 -6.43 -5.55 -2.10
CA SER A 181 -5.75 -6.85 -2.16
C SER A 181 -4.35 -6.73 -2.77
N GLY A 182 -3.49 -7.71 -2.53
CA GLY A 182 -2.13 -7.75 -3.05
C GLY A 182 -1.13 -8.34 -2.05
N ILE A 183 0.15 -8.31 -2.40
CA ILE A 183 1.22 -8.85 -1.56
C ILE A 183 2.36 -7.83 -1.49
N PRO A 184 2.76 -7.38 -0.29
CA PRO A 184 3.89 -6.47 -0.14
C PRO A 184 5.20 -7.24 -0.36
N VAL A 185 5.66 -7.29 -1.60
CA VAL A 185 6.82 -8.13 -2.00
C VAL A 185 8.13 -7.72 -1.34
N ASP A 186 8.24 -6.47 -0.91
CA ASP A 186 9.39 -5.95 -0.16
C ASP A 186 9.45 -6.45 1.30
N ALA A 187 8.38 -7.06 1.79
CA ALA A 187 8.34 -7.72 3.09
C ALA A 187 8.56 -9.24 3.03
N VAL A 188 8.69 -9.78 1.83
CA VAL A 188 8.91 -11.22 1.59
C VAL A 188 10.41 -11.52 1.65
N VAL A 189 10.78 -12.66 2.25
CA VAL A 189 12.17 -13.14 2.22
C VAL A 189 12.58 -13.36 0.77
N SER A 190 13.78 -12.89 0.40
CA SER A 190 14.25 -12.80 -0.98
C SER A 190 14.12 -14.11 -1.78
N ASP A 191 14.37 -15.27 -1.14
CA ASP A 191 14.28 -16.59 -1.76
C ASP A 191 12.87 -16.93 -2.27
N PHE A 192 11.85 -16.35 -1.66
CA PHE A 192 10.45 -16.62 -1.96
C PHE A 192 9.79 -15.54 -2.81
N VAL A 193 10.43 -14.39 -3.06
CA VAL A 193 9.85 -13.29 -3.85
C VAL A 193 9.35 -13.76 -5.22
N PRO A 194 10.13 -14.52 -6.04
CA PRO A 194 9.62 -15.01 -7.31
C PRO A 194 8.43 -15.97 -7.15
N GLY A 195 8.44 -16.85 -6.15
CA GLY A 195 7.35 -17.78 -5.89
C GLY A 195 6.06 -17.08 -5.46
N VAL A 196 6.18 -16.05 -4.64
CA VAL A 196 5.06 -15.18 -4.25
C VAL A 196 4.49 -14.43 -5.46
N CYS A 197 5.34 -14.03 -6.42
CA CYS A 197 4.88 -13.41 -7.67
C CYS A 197 4.16 -14.42 -8.57
N GLU A 198 4.59 -15.67 -8.63
CA GLU A 198 3.83 -16.76 -9.28
C GLU A 198 2.44 -16.92 -8.65
N TYR A 199 2.36 -16.95 -7.33
CA TYR A 199 1.11 -17.04 -6.60
C TYR A 199 0.18 -15.85 -6.87
N LEU A 200 0.73 -14.63 -6.92
CA LEU A 200 -0.02 -13.40 -7.18
C LEU A 200 -0.60 -13.35 -8.60
N THR A 201 0.01 -14.04 -9.56
CA THR A 201 -0.36 -14.05 -10.98
C THR A 201 -0.66 -15.49 -11.45
N PRO A 202 -1.77 -16.10 -11.01
CA PRO A 202 -2.12 -17.48 -11.32
C PRO A 202 -2.50 -17.66 -12.80
N ASP A 203 -2.75 -18.91 -13.21
CA ASP A 203 -3.37 -19.19 -14.50
C ASP A 203 -4.68 -18.42 -14.65
N ALA A 204 -4.92 -17.84 -15.80
CA ALA A 204 -6.11 -17.07 -16.14
C ALA A 204 -6.57 -17.34 -17.58
N GLY A 205 -7.71 -16.77 -17.97
CA GLY A 205 -8.19 -16.86 -19.36
C GLY A 205 -7.16 -16.28 -20.35
N GLU A 206 -7.11 -16.83 -21.58
CA GLU A 206 -6.12 -16.42 -22.59
C GLU A 206 -6.12 -14.91 -22.91
N ASN A 207 -7.27 -14.27 -22.76
CA ASN A 207 -7.44 -12.84 -23.00
C ASN A 207 -7.34 -11.98 -21.73
N HIS A 208 -7.16 -12.60 -20.57
CA HIS A 208 -6.99 -11.90 -19.31
C HIS A 208 -5.60 -11.26 -19.22
N TRP A 209 -5.53 -10.06 -18.63
CA TRP A 209 -4.29 -9.36 -18.34
C TRP A 209 -4.12 -9.12 -16.84
N ASP A 210 -3.03 -9.58 -16.28
CA ASP A 210 -2.53 -9.12 -14.99
C ASP A 210 -1.64 -7.90 -15.20
N ILE A 211 -2.01 -6.76 -14.64
CA ILE A 211 -1.19 -5.53 -14.64
C ILE A 211 -0.49 -5.44 -13.29
N ILE A 212 0.80 -5.71 -13.28
CA ILE A 212 1.58 -5.90 -12.07
C ILE A 212 2.28 -4.60 -11.69
N GLU A 213 2.05 -4.14 -10.47
CA GLU A 213 2.75 -3.01 -9.89
C GLU A 213 4.23 -3.35 -9.73
N GLY A 214 5.12 -2.58 -10.38
CA GLY A 214 6.56 -2.74 -10.22
C GLY A 214 7.10 -2.13 -8.95
N GLN A 215 8.12 -2.76 -8.38
CA GLN A 215 8.86 -2.31 -7.21
C GLN A 215 10.36 -2.27 -7.49
N GLY A 216 11.08 -1.50 -6.69
CA GLY A 216 12.53 -1.40 -6.80
C GLY A 216 13.01 -0.63 -8.04
N SER A 217 14.17 -1.00 -8.56
CA SER A 217 14.82 -0.35 -9.70
C SER A 217 15.58 -1.35 -10.57
N LEU A 218 15.73 -1.03 -11.86
CA LEU A 218 16.57 -1.83 -12.79
C LEU A 218 18.03 -1.45 -12.72
N PHE A 219 18.35 -0.17 -12.53
CA PHE A 219 19.71 0.35 -12.69
C PHE A 219 20.32 0.92 -11.41
N HIS A 220 19.49 1.40 -10.47
CA HIS A 220 19.99 1.84 -9.19
C HIS A 220 20.18 0.63 -8.26
N PRO A 221 21.29 0.48 -7.55
CA PRO A 221 21.58 -0.69 -6.71
C PRO A 221 20.64 -0.83 -5.52
N ALA A 222 20.10 0.26 -5.03
CA ALA A 222 19.09 0.21 -3.97
C ALA A 222 17.80 -0.45 -4.48
N TYR A 223 17.38 -1.49 -3.77
CA TYR A 223 16.13 -2.24 -4.04
C TYR A 223 16.10 -3.02 -5.36
N ALA A 224 17.26 -3.27 -6.00
CA ALA A 224 17.33 -3.97 -7.28
C ALA A 224 16.82 -5.41 -7.22
N ALA A 225 17.06 -6.11 -6.12
CA ALA A 225 16.66 -7.52 -5.94
C ALA A 225 15.15 -7.73 -6.09
N VAL A 226 14.34 -6.79 -5.62
CA VAL A 226 12.87 -6.88 -5.71
C VAL A 226 12.42 -6.87 -7.17
N THR A 227 12.99 -6.01 -7.99
CA THR A 227 12.66 -5.94 -9.44
C THR A 227 12.98 -7.25 -10.15
N LEU A 228 14.14 -7.86 -9.87
CA LEU A 228 14.51 -9.16 -10.43
C LEU A 228 13.56 -10.27 -9.99
N GLY A 229 13.19 -10.30 -8.70
CA GLY A 229 12.21 -11.24 -8.19
C GLY A 229 10.85 -11.13 -8.88
N LEU A 230 10.38 -9.90 -9.12
CA LEU A 230 9.15 -9.64 -9.88
C LEU A 230 9.26 -10.12 -11.33
N LEU A 231 10.36 -9.83 -12.02
CA LEU A 231 10.58 -10.25 -13.41
C LEU A 231 10.57 -11.79 -13.54
N HIS A 232 11.33 -12.48 -12.69
CA HIS A 232 11.41 -13.94 -12.74
C HIS A 232 10.11 -14.61 -12.33
N GLY A 233 9.44 -14.11 -11.29
CA GLY A 233 8.23 -14.74 -10.78
C GLY A 233 6.99 -14.43 -11.61
N SER A 234 6.81 -13.22 -12.10
CA SER A 234 5.65 -12.88 -12.90
C SER A 234 5.76 -13.32 -14.37
N GLN A 235 6.98 -13.50 -14.90
CA GLN A 235 7.22 -13.87 -16.30
C GLN A 235 6.40 -13.00 -17.27
N PRO A 236 6.60 -11.67 -17.26
CA PRO A 236 5.74 -10.77 -18.00
C PRO A 236 5.88 -10.95 -19.52
N ASP A 237 4.78 -10.74 -20.23
CA ASP A 237 4.74 -10.70 -21.71
C ASP A 237 5.14 -9.31 -22.23
N LEU A 238 4.94 -8.26 -21.37
CA LEU A 238 5.29 -6.85 -21.62
C LEU A 238 5.84 -6.21 -20.36
#